data_d0c3113c0f6a6925314ef5efc9b6a035
#
_entry.id   d0c3113c0f6a6925314ef5efc9b6a035
#
_cell.length_a   1.000
_cell.length_b   1.000
_cell.length_c   1.000
_cell.angle_alpha   90.00
_cell.angle_beta   90.00
_cell.angle_gamma   90.00
#
_symmetry.space_group_name_H-M   'P 1'
#
loop_
_entity.id
_entity.type
_entity.pdbx_description
1 polymer ?
#
loop_
_entity_poly.entity_id
_entity_poly.type
_entity_poly.pdbx_seq_one_letter_code
_entity_poly.pdbx_strand_id
1 'polypeptide(L)'
;MPLNIPLRKKILAGEPAAGGWLTLPSTAIARTIASTKNVSWVLIDGEHGLINESHFYDLANVIAASGASPLVRVPAEEVWLIKRALDSGAHGLMVPMANSAEIVRKVVQATKYPPHGIRGYGPMFTHATGQLGGSYKDSANEDLLIAVQIEHPNAVKEIEDIVKEDIDIAFIGPFDLAVSMGVEFGGVEHEAAISKILDACKKAGKVAAIFCLTGEQAAKRFAQGFDMVSVTTDIDTLTDGFAAALQAATGQSNAFTAAGSGYSL
;
A
#
# COMPACT_ATOMS: atom_id res chain seq x y z
N MET A 1 -21.78 -13.61 -0.84
CA MET A 1 -20.51 -14.31 -1.16
C MET A 1 -19.38 -13.34 -0.93
N PRO A 2 -18.25 -13.77 -0.35
CA PRO A 2 -17.11 -12.88 -0.12
C PRO A 2 -16.57 -12.31 -1.43
N LEU A 3 -15.97 -11.13 -1.37
CA LEU A 3 -15.30 -10.50 -2.50
C LEU A 3 -14.07 -11.33 -2.92
N ASN A 4 -13.72 -11.28 -4.20
CA ASN A 4 -12.52 -11.95 -4.69
C ASN A 4 -11.30 -11.08 -4.47
N ILE A 5 -10.71 -11.14 -3.28
CA ILE A 5 -9.53 -10.37 -2.86
C ILE A 5 -8.39 -11.33 -2.51
N PRO A 6 -7.50 -11.67 -3.47
CA PRO A 6 -6.41 -12.63 -3.25
C PRO A 6 -5.48 -12.24 -2.09
N LEU A 7 -5.16 -10.96 -1.95
CA LEU A 7 -4.32 -10.48 -0.84
C LEU A 7 -4.95 -10.77 0.53
N ARG A 8 -6.26 -10.53 0.69
CA ARG A 8 -6.97 -10.83 1.94
C ARG A 8 -6.86 -12.31 2.31
N LYS A 9 -7.08 -13.19 1.32
CA LYS A 9 -6.95 -14.66 1.52
C LYS A 9 -5.54 -15.03 2.00
N LYS A 10 -4.53 -14.44 1.38
CA LYS A 10 -3.12 -14.67 1.72
C LYS A 10 -2.77 -14.17 3.12
N ILE A 11 -3.22 -12.97 3.48
CA ILE A 11 -3.06 -12.39 4.82
C ILE A 11 -3.71 -13.27 5.90
N LEU A 12 -4.96 -13.71 5.67
CA LEU A 12 -5.67 -14.58 6.61
C LEU A 12 -5.03 -15.95 6.77
N ALA A 13 -4.30 -16.42 5.76
CA ALA A 13 -3.51 -17.66 5.82
C ALA A 13 -2.15 -17.47 6.52
N GLY A 14 -1.80 -16.24 6.93
CA GLY A 14 -0.50 -15.93 7.52
C GLY A 14 0.67 -16.04 6.54
N GLU A 15 0.40 -15.93 5.24
CA GLU A 15 1.41 -16.04 4.21
C GLU A 15 2.04 -14.67 3.89
N PRO A 16 3.37 -14.59 3.70
CA PRO A 16 4.05 -13.35 3.38
C PRO A 16 3.58 -12.79 2.01
N ALA A 17 3.31 -11.48 1.96
CA ALA A 17 2.78 -10.81 0.78
C ALA A 17 3.78 -9.77 0.23
N ALA A 18 4.47 -10.12 -0.87
CA ALA A 18 5.30 -9.18 -1.62
C ALA A 18 4.49 -8.46 -2.71
N GLY A 19 4.77 -7.19 -2.94
CA GLY A 19 4.12 -6.39 -3.97
C GLY A 19 4.98 -5.24 -4.47
N GLY A 20 4.40 -4.42 -5.35
CA GLY A 20 5.10 -3.32 -5.98
C GLY A 20 4.31 -2.02 -5.97
N TRP A 21 5.00 -0.93 -6.26
CA TRP A 21 4.46 0.42 -6.35
C TRP A 21 4.31 0.83 -7.81
N LEU A 22 3.14 1.34 -8.17
CA LEU A 22 2.83 1.84 -9.51
C LEU A 22 2.62 3.35 -9.43
N THR A 23 3.51 4.12 -10.05
CA THR A 23 3.46 5.58 -10.08
C THR A 23 3.10 6.14 -11.46
N LEU A 24 3.19 5.32 -12.51
CA LEU A 24 2.88 5.70 -13.87
C LEU A 24 1.45 5.28 -14.26
N PRO A 25 0.66 6.16 -14.92
CA PRO A 25 -0.71 5.88 -15.33
C PRO A 25 -0.77 4.99 -16.59
N SER A 26 -0.14 3.80 -16.52
CA SER A 26 -0.04 2.87 -17.64
C SER A 26 -0.59 1.49 -17.29
N THR A 27 -1.65 1.08 -17.97
CA THR A 27 -2.23 -0.27 -17.83
C THR A 27 -1.27 -1.36 -18.32
N ALA A 28 -0.37 -1.03 -19.27
CA ALA A 28 0.65 -1.96 -19.74
C ALA A 28 1.69 -2.25 -18.65
N ILE A 29 2.18 -1.20 -17.96
CA ILE A 29 3.11 -1.34 -16.85
C ILE A 29 2.41 -2.07 -15.68
N ALA A 30 1.19 -1.66 -15.32
CA ALA A 30 0.39 -2.29 -14.28
C ALA A 30 0.22 -3.80 -14.52
N ARG A 31 -0.12 -4.19 -15.75
CA ARG A 31 -0.23 -5.60 -16.16
C ARG A 31 1.10 -6.33 -16.04
N THR A 32 2.19 -5.73 -16.51
CA THR A 32 3.53 -6.33 -16.46
C THR A 32 3.93 -6.63 -15.03
N ILE A 33 3.78 -5.68 -14.12
CA ILE A 33 4.06 -5.87 -12.69
C ILE A 33 3.15 -6.96 -12.10
N ALA A 34 1.84 -6.83 -12.28
CA ALA A 34 0.85 -7.72 -11.67
C ALA A 34 0.95 -9.17 -12.19
N SER A 35 1.44 -9.38 -13.42
CA SER A 35 1.67 -10.71 -14.00
C SER A 35 3.00 -11.33 -13.59
N THR A 36 3.85 -10.61 -12.88
CA THR A 36 5.11 -11.16 -12.38
C THR A 36 4.83 -12.20 -11.30
N LYS A 37 5.46 -13.36 -11.41
CA LYS A 37 5.24 -14.47 -10.47
C LYS A 37 5.51 -14.03 -9.04
N ASN A 38 4.62 -14.40 -8.13
CA ASN A 38 4.65 -14.12 -6.69
C ASN A 38 4.31 -12.65 -6.30
N VAL A 39 3.95 -11.78 -7.23
CA VAL A 39 3.37 -10.49 -6.89
C VAL A 39 1.97 -10.73 -6.32
N SER A 40 1.74 -10.28 -5.09
CA SER A 40 0.47 -10.47 -4.38
C SER A 40 -0.43 -9.25 -4.46
N TRP A 41 0.17 -8.07 -4.58
CA TRP A 41 -0.52 -6.78 -4.60
C TRP A 41 0.27 -5.74 -5.40
N VAL A 42 -0.44 -4.77 -5.93
CA VAL A 42 0.14 -3.58 -6.57
C VAL A 42 -0.55 -2.35 -6.00
N LEU A 43 0.22 -1.41 -5.48
CA LEU A 43 -0.30 -0.12 -5.04
C LEU A 43 -0.34 0.85 -6.21
N ILE A 44 -1.52 1.39 -6.46
CA ILE A 44 -1.78 2.48 -7.39
C ILE A 44 -1.60 3.78 -6.61
N ASP A 45 -0.55 4.53 -6.91
CA ASP A 45 -0.16 5.69 -6.12
C ASP A 45 -0.83 6.98 -6.61
N GLY A 46 -1.94 7.33 -5.95
CA GLY A 46 -2.65 8.58 -6.19
C GLY A 46 -2.10 9.78 -5.41
N GLU A 47 -1.09 9.58 -4.53
CA GLU A 47 -0.48 10.65 -3.74
C GLU A 47 0.75 11.25 -4.45
N HIS A 48 1.78 10.44 -4.71
CA HIS A 48 3.04 10.88 -5.29
C HIS A 48 3.23 10.44 -6.74
N GLY A 49 2.38 9.54 -7.25
CA GLY A 49 2.41 9.12 -8.65
C GLY A 49 1.83 10.17 -9.60
N LEU A 50 2.04 9.97 -10.90
CA LEU A 50 1.36 10.72 -11.97
C LEU A 50 -0.07 10.19 -12.20
N ILE A 51 -0.72 9.69 -11.15
CA ILE A 51 -1.99 8.98 -11.18
C ILE A 51 -3.05 9.80 -10.44
N ASN A 52 -4.24 9.91 -11.02
CA ASN A 52 -5.41 10.51 -10.38
C ASN A 52 -6.63 9.60 -10.53
N GLU A 53 -7.79 10.02 -10.04
CA GLU A 53 -9.01 9.21 -9.96
C GLU A 53 -9.48 8.70 -11.33
N SER A 54 -9.15 9.39 -12.44
CA SER A 54 -9.53 8.95 -13.78
C SER A 54 -8.82 7.67 -14.23
N HIS A 55 -7.70 7.33 -13.59
CA HIS A 55 -6.91 6.14 -13.89
C HIS A 55 -7.28 4.93 -13.02
N PHE A 56 -7.90 5.15 -11.85
CA PHE A 56 -8.08 4.10 -10.85
C PHE A 56 -8.83 2.88 -11.38
N TYR A 57 -9.91 3.10 -12.14
CA TYR A 57 -10.73 2.03 -12.68
C TYR A 57 -9.95 1.09 -13.60
N ASP A 58 -9.26 1.64 -14.60
CA ASP A 58 -8.53 0.85 -15.58
C ASP A 58 -7.35 0.11 -14.94
N LEU A 59 -6.62 0.79 -14.04
CA LEU A 59 -5.49 0.20 -13.33
C LEU A 59 -5.95 -0.90 -12.38
N ALA A 60 -7.00 -0.66 -11.58
CA ALA A 60 -7.52 -1.66 -10.65
C ALA A 60 -8.00 -2.93 -11.39
N ASN A 61 -8.72 -2.76 -12.49
CA ASN A 61 -9.22 -3.90 -13.26
C ASN A 61 -8.11 -4.72 -13.93
N VAL A 62 -7.10 -4.06 -14.51
CA VAL A 62 -6.00 -4.79 -15.15
C VAL A 62 -5.13 -5.53 -14.14
N ILE A 63 -4.89 -4.96 -12.96
CA ILE A 63 -4.15 -5.61 -11.87
C ILE A 63 -4.93 -6.83 -11.37
N ALA A 64 -6.21 -6.67 -11.04
CA ALA A 64 -7.06 -7.77 -10.56
C ALA A 64 -7.19 -8.89 -11.59
N ALA A 65 -7.37 -8.57 -12.87
CA ALA A 65 -7.43 -9.54 -13.96
C ALA A 65 -6.11 -10.32 -14.15
N SER A 66 -4.98 -9.77 -13.67
CA SER A 66 -3.66 -10.43 -13.68
C SER A 66 -3.40 -11.30 -12.43
N GLY A 67 -4.34 -11.33 -11.47
CA GLY A 67 -4.27 -12.17 -10.28
C GLY A 67 -3.68 -11.51 -9.02
N ALA A 68 -3.21 -10.27 -9.11
CA ALA A 68 -2.77 -9.49 -7.97
C ALA A 68 -3.91 -8.63 -7.39
N SER A 69 -3.76 -8.17 -6.15
CA SER A 69 -4.74 -7.27 -5.54
C SER A 69 -4.37 -5.79 -5.78
N PRO A 70 -5.24 -4.99 -6.45
CA PRO A 70 -5.06 -3.55 -6.55
C PRO A 70 -5.39 -2.87 -5.22
N LEU A 71 -4.47 -2.11 -4.68
CA LEU A 71 -4.68 -1.16 -3.60
C LEU A 71 -4.51 0.26 -4.15
N VAL A 72 -5.30 1.21 -3.69
CA VAL A 72 -5.15 2.62 -4.09
C VAL A 72 -4.67 3.43 -2.90
N ARG A 73 -3.51 4.11 -3.04
CA ARG A 73 -3.14 5.15 -2.09
C ARG A 73 -3.82 6.45 -2.51
N VAL A 74 -4.66 6.97 -1.62
CA VAL A 74 -5.29 8.28 -1.79
C VAL A 74 -4.37 9.39 -1.26
N PRO A 75 -4.45 10.62 -1.77
CA PRO A 75 -3.55 11.70 -1.34
C PRO A 75 -3.87 12.27 0.05
N ALA A 76 -5.05 11.97 0.61
CA ALA A 76 -5.48 12.45 1.91
C ALA A 76 -6.66 11.61 2.45
N GLU A 77 -7.03 11.82 3.73
CA GLU A 77 -8.13 11.13 4.42
C GLU A 77 -9.55 11.62 4.03
N GLU A 78 -9.67 12.39 2.98
CA GLU A 78 -10.95 12.97 2.54
C GLU A 78 -11.96 11.90 2.11
N VAL A 79 -13.18 11.98 2.63
CA VAL A 79 -14.26 10.99 2.39
C VAL A 79 -14.52 10.74 0.91
N TRP A 80 -14.46 11.79 0.09
CA TRP A 80 -14.74 11.67 -1.34
C TRP A 80 -13.61 10.97 -2.09
N LEU A 81 -12.33 11.13 -1.68
CA LEU A 81 -11.18 10.42 -2.24
C LEU A 81 -11.27 8.92 -1.93
N ILE A 82 -11.51 8.58 -0.67
CA ILE A 82 -11.70 7.20 -0.20
C ILE A 82 -12.83 6.52 -1.00
N LYS A 83 -13.98 7.20 -1.13
CA LYS A 83 -15.11 6.69 -1.90
C LYS A 83 -14.74 6.46 -3.38
N ARG A 84 -14.07 7.41 -4.03
CA ARG A 84 -13.64 7.31 -5.43
C ARG A 84 -12.68 6.14 -5.66
N ALA A 85 -11.73 5.95 -4.76
CA ALA A 85 -10.80 4.82 -4.80
C ALA A 85 -11.54 3.47 -4.72
N LEU A 86 -12.44 3.31 -3.76
CA LEU A 86 -13.15 2.05 -3.58
C LEU A 86 -14.21 1.78 -4.64
N ASP A 87 -14.90 2.83 -5.14
CA ASP A 87 -15.91 2.69 -6.20
C ASP A 87 -15.28 2.34 -7.57
N SER A 88 -13.95 2.53 -7.74
CA SER A 88 -13.21 2.06 -8.92
C SER A 88 -13.02 0.55 -8.98
N GLY A 89 -13.30 -0.17 -7.88
CA GLY A 89 -13.11 -1.62 -7.77
C GLY A 89 -11.79 -2.03 -7.11
N ALA A 90 -11.05 -1.10 -6.54
CA ALA A 90 -9.88 -1.46 -5.74
C ALA A 90 -10.23 -2.45 -4.63
N HIS A 91 -9.33 -3.39 -4.34
CA HIS A 91 -9.47 -4.39 -3.28
C HIS A 91 -9.26 -3.80 -1.87
N GLY A 92 -8.79 -2.59 -1.80
CA GLY A 92 -8.56 -1.82 -0.60
C GLY A 92 -7.94 -0.48 -0.91
N LEU A 93 -7.72 0.29 0.13
CA LEU A 93 -7.11 1.60 0.04
C LEU A 93 -5.96 1.74 1.05
N MET A 94 -5.11 2.72 0.81
CA MET A 94 -4.10 3.18 1.75
C MET A 94 -4.26 4.70 1.95
N VAL A 95 -4.31 5.11 3.23
CA VAL A 95 -4.37 6.53 3.60
C VAL A 95 -3.05 6.93 4.23
N PRO A 96 -2.35 7.96 3.69
CA PRO A 96 -1.11 8.46 4.25
C PRO A 96 -1.33 9.25 5.54
N MET A 97 -0.27 9.56 6.26
CA MET A 97 -0.23 10.48 7.41
C MET A 97 -1.29 10.19 8.48
N ALA A 98 -1.56 8.92 8.77
CA ALA A 98 -2.51 8.51 9.81
C ALA A 98 -1.94 8.75 11.22
N ASN A 99 -1.86 10.02 11.62
CA ASN A 99 -1.07 10.50 12.75
C ASN A 99 -1.73 10.29 14.13
N SER A 100 -2.99 9.84 14.17
CA SER A 100 -3.71 9.56 15.43
C SER A 100 -4.82 8.52 15.24
N ALA A 101 -5.24 7.90 16.34
CA ALA A 101 -6.37 6.97 16.35
C ALA A 101 -7.68 7.66 15.92
N GLU A 102 -7.85 8.96 16.18
CA GLU A 102 -9.01 9.72 15.73
C GLU A 102 -9.07 9.82 14.19
N ILE A 103 -7.94 10.12 13.54
CA ILE A 103 -7.84 10.14 12.07
C ILE A 103 -8.17 8.75 11.51
N VAL A 104 -7.57 7.71 12.06
CA VAL A 104 -7.79 6.33 11.63
C VAL A 104 -9.26 5.92 11.76
N ARG A 105 -9.94 6.29 12.84
CA ARG A 105 -11.37 6.06 13.01
C ARG A 105 -12.22 6.74 11.93
N LYS A 106 -11.88 7.99 11.55
CA LYS A 106 -12.54 8.69 10.44
C LYS A 106 -12.33 7.97 9.10
N VAL A 107 -11.12 7.47 8.84
CA VAL A 107 -10.80 6.66 7.66
C VAL A 107 -11.67 5.41 7.61
N VAL A 108 -11.76 4.66 8.70
CA VAL A 108 -12.61 3.47 8.81
C VAL A 108 -14.08 3.81 8.53
N GLN A 109 -14.59 4.89 9.13
CA GLN A 109 -15.97 5.33 8.89
C GLN A 109 -16.21 5.72 7.43
N ALA A 110 -15.25 6.39 6.77
CA ALA A 110 -15.35 6.77 5.37
C ALA A 110 -15.31 5.58 4.41
N THR A 111 -14.69 4.48 4.83
CA THR A 111 -14.54 3.24 4.04
C THR A 111 -15.80 2.37 4.09
N LYS A 112 -16.49 2.33 5.22
CA LYS A 112 -17.61 1.39 5.47
C LYS A 112 -18.97 1.99 5.15
N TYR A 113 -19.87 1.17 4.65
CA TYR A 113 -21.29 1.53 4.47
C TYR A 113 -22.04 1.58 5.80
N PRO A 114 -23.10 2.39 5.89
CA PRO A 114 -23.98 2.36 7.06
C PRO A 114 -24.54 0.95 7.36
N PRO A 115 -24.72 0.58 8.66
CA PRO A 115 -24.57 1.42 9.85
C PRO A 115 -23.15 1.52 10.40
N HIS A 116 -22.16 0.82 9.81
CA HIS A 116 -20.77 0.73 10.30
C HIS A 116 -19.92 1.95 9.92
N GLY A 117 -20.37 2.74 8.93
CA GLY A 117 -19.69 3.94 8.46
C GLY A 117 -20.61 4.89 7.73
N ILE A 118 -19.98 5.81 6.96
CA ILE A 118 -20.67 6.90 6.25
C ILE A 118 -20.43 6.88 4.74
N ARG A 119 -19.84 5.81 4.18
CA ARG A 119 -19.58 5.71 2.73
C ARG A 119 -20.89 5.81 1.95
N GLY A 120 -20.96 6.74 0.98
CA GLY A 120 -22.09 6.84 0.07
C GLY A 120 -22.17 5.61 -0.86
N TYR A 121 -23.37 5.10 -1.08
CA TYR A 121 -23.60 3.89 -1.85
C TYR A 121 -23.75 4.19 -3.36
N GLY A 122 -22.81 3.69 -4.17
CA GLY A 122 -22.81 3.84 -5.62
C GLY A 122 -21.74 2.94 -6.29
N PRO A 123 -21.67 1.63 -5.96
CA PRO A 123 -20.57 0.75 -6.38
C PRO A 123 -20.77 0.23 -7.81
N MET A 124 -20.85 1.11 -8.80
CA MET A 124 -21.13 0.75 -10.20
C MET A 124 -19.94 0.09 -10.91
N PHE A 125 -18.71 0.36 -10.46
CA PHE A 125 -17.48 -0.03 -11.15
C PHE A 125 -16.60 -1.00 -10.34
N THR A 126 -17.19 -1.77 -9.43
CA THR A 126 -16.45 -2.69 -8.55
C THR A 126 -16.14 -4.05 -9.20
N HIS A 127 -15.95 -4.08 -10.53
CA HIS A 127 -15.73 -5.31 -11.31
C HIS A 127 -14.48 -6.08 -10.84
N ALA A 128 -13.43 -5.39 -10.43
CA ALA A 128 -12.19 -6.01 -9.99
C ALA A 128 -12.37 -6.90 -8.74
N THR A 129 -13.40 -6.68 -7.94
CA THR A 129 -13.75 -7.53 -6.78
C THR A 129 -14.54 -8.79 -7.15
N GLY A 130 -14.91 -8.93 -8.43
CA GLY A 130 -15.76 -10.02 -8.91
C GLY A 130 -17.24 -9.90 -8.54
N GLN A 131 -17.68 -8.79 -7.94
CA GLN A 131 -19.05 -8.52 -7.54
C GLN A 131 -19.46 -7.08 -7.81
N LEU A 132 -20.75 -6.85 -8.01
CA LEU A 132 -21.36 -5.55 -8.29
C LEU A 132 -22.63 -5.32 -7.46
N GLY A 133 -22.97 -4.04 -7.26
CA GLY A 133 -24.25 -3.64 -6.69
C GLY A 133 -24.53 -4.24 -5.30
N GLY A 134 -25.70 -4.83 -5.12
CA GLY A 134 -26.14 -5.36 -3.83
C GLY A 134 -25.23 -6.45 -3.27
N SER A 135 -24.73 -7.36 -4.12
CA SER A 135 -23.84 -8.44 -3.70
C SER A 135 -22.46 -7.90 -3.22
N TYR A 136 -22.00 -6.81 -3.79
CA TYR A 136 -20.80 -6.12 -3.31
C TYR A 136 -21.04 -5.48 -1.93
N LYS A 137 -22.18 -4.81 -1.74
CA LYS A 137 -22.54 -4.18 -0.46
C LYS A 137 -22.51 -5.15 0.71
N ASP A 138 -23.00 -6.37 0.50
CA ASP A 138 -23.13 -7.37 1.57
C ASP A 138 -21.78 -7.82 2.15
N SER A 139 -20.69 -7.64 1.40
CA SER A 139 -19.36 -8.08 1.79
C SER A 139 -18.32 -6.95 1.92
N ALA A 140 -18.60 -5.77 1.35
CA ALA A 140 -17.62 -4.69 1.25
C ALA A 140 -17.08 -4.22 2.60
N ASN A 141 -17.94 -4.14 3.63
CA ASN A 141 -17.54 -3.70 4.97
C ASN A 141 -16.54 -4.63 5.65
N GLU A 142 -16.57 -5.93 5.30
CA GLU A 142 -15.75 -6.97 5.92
C GLU A 142 -14.54 -7.36 5.06
N ASP A 143 -14.70 -7.28 3.72
CA ASP A 143 -13.71 -7.85 2.81
C ASP A 143 -12.71 -6.83 2.25
N LEU A 144 -13.10 -5.55 2.09
CA LEU A 144 -12.18 -4.53 1.60
C LEU A 144 -11.07 -4.25 2.61
N LEU A 145 -9.83 -4.12 2.11
CA LEU A 145 -8.67 -3.89 2.96
C LEU A 145 -8.49 -2.40 3.27
N ILE A 146 -8.36 -2.09 4.55
CA ILE A 146 -8.08 -0.75 5.05
C ILE A 146 -6.64 -0.70 5.52
N ALA A 147 -5.77 0.00 4.78
CA ALA A 147 -4.40 0.28 5.17
C ALA A 147 -4.23 1.75 5.57
N VAL A 148 -3.46 1.99 6.62
CA VAL A 148 -3.06 3.33 7.05
C VAL A 148 -1.55 3.43 7.16
N GLN A 149 -0.96 4.56 6.72
CA GLN A 149 0.48 4.76 6.82
C GLN A 149 0.87 5.35 8.17
N ILE A 150 1.84 4.68 8.80
CA ILE A 150 2.48 5.06 10.07
C ILE A 150 3.85 5.64 9.73
N GLU A 151 3.94 6.97 9.69
CA GLU A 151 5.09 7.68 9.14
C GLU A 151 5.40 9.01 9.83
N HIS A 152 4.86 9.17 11.05
CA HIS A 152 5.06 10.35 11.86
C HIS A 152 5.21 9.95 13.34
N PRO A 153 6.04 10.66 14.16
CA PRO A 153 6.26 10.33 15.57
C PRO A 153 4.98 10.32 16.42
N ASN A 154 3.96 11.10 16.08
CA ASN A 154 2.67 11.05 16.76
C ASN A 154 1.98 9.70 16.55
N ALA A 155 2.00 9.16 15.32
CA ALA A 155 1.46 7.84 15.03
C ALA A 155 2.20 6.73 15.80
N VAL A 156 3.54 6.84 15.91
CA VAL A 156 4.36 5.90 16.71
C VAL A 156 4.00 5.98 18.20
N LYS A 157 3.68 7.17 18.69
CA LYS A 157 3.24 7.37 20.08
C LYS A 157 1.88 6.73 20.34
N GLU A 158 0.93 6.89 19.41
CA GLU A 158 -0.45 6.40 19.50
C GLU A 158 -0.65 5.01 18.89
N ILE A 159 0.42 4.31 18.49
CA ILE A 159 0.30 3.08 17.71
C ILE A 159 -0.59 2.02 18.35
N GLU A 160 -0.55 1.88 19.67
CA GLU A 160 -1.38 0.92 20.39
C GLU A 160 -2.88 1.25 20.34
N ASP A 161 -3.24 2.51 20.17
CA ASP A 161 -4.63 2.93 19.99
C ASP A 161 -5.04 2.87 18.51
N ILE A 162 -4.13 3.19 17.60
CA ILE A 162 -4.33 3.07 16.15
C ILE A 162 -4.66 1.61 15.77
N VAL A 163 -3.90 0.64 16.25
CA VAL A 163 -4.12 -0.77 15.90
C VAL A 163 -5.36 -1.40 16.54
N LYS A 164 -6.03 -0.71 17.47
CA LYS A 164 -7.35 -1.13 18.00
C LYS A 164 -8.50 -0.76 17.06
N GLU A 165 -8.29 0.24 16.20
CA GLU A 165 -9.29 0.63 15.21
C GLU A 165 -9.50 -0.50 14.19
N ASP A 166 -10.60 -0.45 13.45
CA ASP A 166 -11.02 -1.50 12.52
C ASP A 166 -10.31 -1.38 11.16
N ILE A 167 -8.97 -1.35 11.21
CA ILE A 167 -8.06 -1.43 10.05
C ILE A 167 -7.57 -2.86 9.86
N ASP A 168 -7.09 -3.18 8.68
CA ASP A 168 -6.44 -4.47 8.38
C ASP A 168 -4.92 -4.36 8.46
N ILE A 169 -4.36 -3.26 7.94
CA ILE A 169 -2.93 -3.10 7.67
C ILE A 169 -2.42 -1.79 8.27
N ALA A 170 -1.40 -1.87 9.13
CA ALA A 170 -0.56 -0.73 9.47
C ALA A 170 0.69 -0.77 8.59
N PHE A 171 0.80 0.18 7.68
CA PHE A 171 1.86 0.27 6.69
C PHE A 171 2.88 1.33 7.08
N ILE A 172 4.14 0.97 7.23
CA ILE A 172 5.20 1.92 7.59
C ILE A 172 5.74 2.61 6.35
N GLY A 173 5.69 3.96 6.31
CA GLY A 173 6.45 4.81 5.39
C GLY A 173 7.81 5.17 6.03
N PRO A 174 8.88 4.38 5.82
CA PRO A 174 10.10 4.53 6.61
C PRO A 174 10.88 5.80 6.29
N PHE A 175 10.75 6.35 5.07
CA PHE A 175 11.43 7.59 4.69
C PHE A 175 10.78 8.79 5.37
N ASP A 176 9.47 8.93 5.26
CA ASP A 176 8.71 9.99 5.93
C ASP A 176 8.85 9.89 7.44
N LEU A 177 8.86 8.67 7.99
CA LEU A 177 9.07 8.44 9.41
C LEU A 177 10.43 8.99 9.87
N ALA A 178 11.53 8.68 9.16
CA ALA A 178 12.86 9.17 9.51
C ALA A 178 12.93 10.70 9.44
N VAL A 179 12.42 11.30 8.36
CA VAL A 179 12.36 12.75 8.16
C VAL A 179 11.52 13.43 9.26
N SER A 180 10.32 12.91 9.54
CA SER A 180 9.42 13.46 10.55
C SER A 180 9.96 13.33 11.97
N MET A 181 10.74 12.29 12.25
CA MET A 181 11.46 12.13 13.53
C MET A 181 12.71 12.99 13.62
N GLY A 182 13.26 13.49 12.50
CA GLY A 182 14.53 14.19 12.46
C GLY A 182 15.74 13.30 12.78
N VAL A 183 15.69 12.02 12.40
CA VAL A 183 16.72 11.01 12.69
C VAL A 183 17.30 10.41 11.41
N GLU A 184 18.47 9.76 11.54
CA GLU A 184 19.09 9.04 10.43
C GLU A 184 18.23 7.85 9.98
N PHE A 185 18.01 7.74 8.67
CA PHE A 185 17.34 6.59 8.07
C PHE A 185 18.10 5.29 8.34
N GLY A 186 17.43 4.28 8.88
CA GLY A 186 18.08 3.03 9.30
C GLY A 186 18.92 3.13 10.58
N GLY A 187 19.01 4.32 11.19
CA GLY A 187 19.67 4.53 12.47
C GLY A 187 18.92 3.87 13.63
N VAL A 188 19.57 3.85 14.80
CA VAL A 188 19.05 3.13 15.99
C VAL A 188 17.66 3.58 16.40
N GLU A 189 17.40 4.90 16.43
CA GLU A 189 16.11 5.46 16.84
C GLU A 189 15.02 5.16 15.81
N HIS A 190 15.36 5.23 14.53
CA HIS A 190 14.45 4.89 13.43
C HIS A 190 14.04 3.40 13.49
N GLU A 191 15.01 2.50 13.60
CA GLU A 191 14.74 1.06 13.70
C GLU A 191 13.99 0.69 14.99
N ALA A 192 14.21 1.41 16.09
CA ALA A 192 13.44 1.23 17.31
C ALA A 192 11.95 1.62 17.12
N ALA A 193 11.67 2.71 16.40
CA ALA A 193 10.31 3.11 16.07
C ALA A 193 9.63 2.07 15.17
N ILE A 194 10.32 1.57 14.13
CA ILE A 194 9.84 0.50 13.25
C ILE A 194 9.52 -0.78 14.06
N SER A 195 10.40 -1.17 14.96
CA SER A 195 10.20 -2.34 15.82
C SER A 195 8.98 -2.17 16.74
N LYS A 196 8.81 -0.99 17.34
CA LYS A 196 7.64 -0.68 18.18
C LYS A 196 6.32 -0.83 17.41
N ILE A 197 6.27 -0.34 16.16
CA ILE A 197 5.09 -0.47 15.30
C ILE A 197 4.81 -1.95 15.00
N LEU A 198 5.83 -2.70 14.60
CA LEU A 198 5.73 -4.13 14.33
C LEU A 198 5.16 -4.89 15.53
N ASP A 199 5.71 -4.66 16.71
CA ASP A 199 5.28 -5.31 17.96
C ASP A 199 3.81 -5.00 18.30
N ALA A 200 3.40 -3.74 18.11
CA ALA A 200 2.00 -3.33 18.33
C ALA A 200 1.04 -4.04 17.36
N CYS A 201 1.41 -4.12 16.07
CA CYS A 201 0.63 -4.84 15.06
C CYS A 201 0.49 -6.33 15.44
N LYS A 202 1.59 -6.99 15.78
CA LYS A 202 1.58 -8.41 16.16
C LYS A 202 0.71 -8.68 17.40
N LYS A 203 0.80 -7.83 18.42
CA LYS A 203 -0.05 -7.94 19.64
C LYS A 203 -1.53 -7.77 19.31
N ALA A 204 -1.88 -6.88 18.39
CA ALA A 204 -3.25 -6.60 17.98
C ALA A 204 -3.80 -7.55 16.91
N GLY A 205 -2.97 -8.45 16.35
CA GLY A 205 -3.35 -9.31 15.22
C GLY A 205 -3.58 -8.56 13.92
N LYS A 206 -2.94 -7.39 13.77
CA LYS A 206 -2.99 -6.58 12.54
C LYS A 206 -1.81 -6.91 11.64
N VAL A 207 -1.99 -6.73 10.34
CA VAL A 207 -0.92 -6.88 9.34
C VAL A 207 0.09 -5.77 9.51
N ALA A 208 1.35 -6.13 9.75
CA ALA A 208 2.47 -5.21 9.73
C ALA A 208 3.07 -5.15 8.34
N ALA A 209 3.06 -3.97 7.74
CA ALA A 209 3.60 -3.77 6.40
C ALA A 209 4.64 -2.63 6.37
N ILE A 210 5.57 -2.67 5.41
CA ILE A 210 6.61 -1.66 5.27
C ILE A 210 7.02 -1.47 3.82
N PHE A 211 7.32 -0.23 3.45
CA PHE A 211 7.90 0.11 2.16
C PHE A 211 9.38 -0.26 2.10
N CYS A 212 9.78 -0.93 1.02
CA CYS A 212 11.16 -1.25 0.70
C CYS A 212 11.43 -0.91 -0.76
N LEU A 213 12.66 -0.53 -1.08
CA LEU A 213 13.10 -0.20 -2.45
C LEU A 213 13.81 -1.36 -3.14
N THR A 214 14.27 -2.35 -2.38
CA THR A 214 15.01 -3.50 -2.94
C THR A 214 14.54 -4.82 -2.35
N GLY A 215 14.76 -5.90 -3.10
CA GLY A 215 14.47 -7.25 -2.64
C GLY A 215 15.25 -7.66 -1.39
N GLU A 216 16.48 -7.14 -1.20
CA GLU A 216 17.29 -7.40 -0.01
C GLU A 216 16.68 -6.75 1.24
N GLN A 217 16.25 -5.49 1.12
CA GLN A 217 15.51 -4.82 2.20
C GLN A 217 14.23 -5.58 2.53
N ALA A 218 13.45 -5.97 1.51
CA ALA A 218 12.23 -6.73 1.68
C ALA A 218 12.47 -8.08 2.39
N ALA A 219 13.51 -8.82 2.00
CA ALA A 219 13.90 -10.07 2.64
C ALA A 219 14.26 -9.88 4.12
N LYS A 220 15.02 -8.81 4.45
CA LYS A 220 15.34 -8.45 5.84
C LYS A 220 14.08 -8.18 6.65
N ARG A 221 13.10 -7.42 6.10
CA ARG A 221 11.85 -7.10 6.78
C ARG A 221 10.97 -8.34 6.99
N PHE A 222 10.88 -9.23 6.02
CA PHE A 222 10.23 -10.53 6.23
C PHE A 222 10.87 -11.34 7.34
N ALA A 223 12.22 -11.40 7.38
CA ALA A 223 12.94 -12.09 8.46
C ALA A 223 12.71 -11.48 9.85
N GLN A 224 12.38 -10.18 9.92
CA GLN A 224 11.98 -9.50 11.16
C GLN A 224 10.53 -9.80 11.56
N GLY A 225 9.71 -10.41 10.69
CA GLY A 225 8.33 -10.78 10.96
C GLY A 225 7.28 -9.88 10.32
N PHE A 226 7.63 -8.99 9.40
CA PHE A 226 6.63 -8.27 8.61
C PHE A 226 5.82 -9.23 7.74
N ASP A 227 4.53 -8.94 7.58
CA ASP A 227 3.59 -9.78 6.82
C ASP A 227 3.51 -9.34 5.35
N MET A 228 3.73 -8.04 5.10
CA MET A 228 3.56 -7.43 3.78
C MET A 228 4.70 -6.43 3.52
N VAL A 229 5.30 -6.49 2.34
CA VAL A 229 6.39 -5.58 1.95
C VAL A 229 6.27 -5.17 0.49
N SER A 230 6.71 -3.94 0.14
CA SER A 230 7.05 -3.61 -1.24
C SER A 230 8.44 -4.15 -1.58
N VAL A 231 8.73 -4.33 -2.85
CA VAL A 231 10.05 -4.80 -3.29
C VAL A 231 10.77 -3.80 -4.19
N THR A 232 10.02 -2.93 -4.86
CA THR A 232 10.52 -1.87 -5.75
C THR A 232 9.35 -1.00 -6.23
N THR A 233 9.67 0.09 -6.95
CA THR A 233 8.70 0.87 -7.72
C THR A 233 8.88 0.64 -9.24
N ASP A 234 7.87 1.02 -10.02
CA ASP A 234 7.95 0.97 -11.50
C ASP A 234 9.07 1.87 -12.02
N ILE A 235 9.20 3.09 -11.50
CA ILE A 235 10.23 4.06 -11.90
C ILE A 235 11.63 3.56 -11.55
N ASP A 236 11.86 3.08 -10.34
CA ASP A 236 13.18 2.58 -9.93
C ASP A 236 13.59 1.38 -10.80
N THR A 237 12.66 0.45 -11.03
CA THR A 237 12.90 -0.72 -11.89
C THR A 237 13.30 -0.31 -13.31
N LEU A 238 12.63 0.67 -13.90
CA LEU A 238 12.96 1.18 -15.25
C LEU A 238 14.31 1.87 -15.25
N THR A 239 14.57 2.75 -14.29
CA THR A 239 15.81 3.51 -14.18
C THR A 239 17.00 2.58 -13.99
N ASP A 240 16.93 1.67 -13.03
CA ASP A 240 18.00 0.73 -12.72
C ASP A 240 18.28 -0.23 -13.88
N GLY A 241 17.21 -0.73 -14.52
CA GLY A 241 17.35 -1.59 -15.69
C GLY A 241 18.05 -0.91 -16.86
N PHE A 242 17.67 0.32 -17.19
CA PHE A 242 18.33 1.11 -18.22
C PHE A 242 19.77 1.49 -17.86
N ALA A 243 20.01 1.89 -16.61
CA ALA A 243 21.35 2.24 -16.13
C ALA A 243 22.31 1.04 -16.23
N ALA A 244 21.87 -0.14 -15.78
CA ALA A 244 22.65 -1.37 -15.87
C ALA A 244 22.97 -1.76 -17.33
N ALA A 245 21.99 -1.67 -18.23
CA ALA A 245 22.18 -1.95 -19.66
C ALA A 245 23.15 -0.98 -20.32
N LEU A 246 23.05 0.32 -20.03
CA LEU A 246 23.97 1.36 -20.55
C LEU A 246 25.40 1.15 -20.01
N GLN A 247 25.55 0.86 -18.72
CA GLN A 247 26.85 0.56 -18.14
C GLN A 247 27.51 -0.65 -18.82
N ALA A 248 26.74 -1.72 -19.05
CA ALA A 248 27.25 -2.91 -19.74
C ALA A 248 27.67 -2.60 -21.19
N ALA A 249 26.94 -1.73 -21.90
CA ALA A 249 27.21 -1.38 -23.29
C ALA A 249 28.40 -0.41 -23.45
N THR A 250 28.57 0.54 -22.51
CA THR A 250 29.53 1.66 -22.67
C THR A 250 30.78 1.51 -21.80
N GLY A 251 30.75 0.63 -20.81
CA GLY A 251 31.79 0.53 -19.76
C GLY A 251 31.83 1.74 -18.82
N GLN A 252 30.92 2.70 -18.97
CA GLN A 252 30.83 3.88 -18.11
C GLN A 252 29.84 3.64 -16.99
N SER A 253 30.30 3.82 -15.75
CA SER A 253 29.42 3.84 -14.59
C SER A 253 28.54 5.10 -14.66
N ASN A 254 27.23 4.92 -14.78
CA ASN A 254 26.31 6.02 -14.66
C ASN A 254 26.22 6.41 -13.17
N ALA A 255 26.66 7.63 -12.83
CA ALA A 255 26.49 8.22 -11.50
C ALA A 255 25.00 8.43 -11.08
N PHE A 256 24.06 7.92 -11.85
CA PHE A 256 22.62 7.99 -11.61
C PHE A 256 22.08 6.86 -10.72
N THR A 257 22.92 5.91 -10.34
CA THR A 257 22.53 4.84 -9.43
C THR A 257 22.32 5.42 -8.03
N ALA A 258 21.16 5.31 -7.50
CA ALA A 258 20.72 5.72 -6.15
C ALA A 258 20.44 7.23 -5.90
N ALA A 259 20.93 8.17 -6.71
CA ALA A 259 20.61 9.60 -6.56
C ALA A 259 19.36 10.04 -7.34
N GLY A 260 18.72 9.13 -8.06
CA GLY A 260 17.56 9.42 -8.92
C GLY A 260 16.21 8.99 -8.36
N SER A 261 16.17 8.16 -7.33
CA SER A 261 14.93 7.95 -6.57
C SER A 261 14.68 9.17 -5.68
N GLY A 262 13.51 9.72 -5.65
CA GLY A 262 13.12 10.79 -4.73
C GLY A 262 13.32 10.41 -3.24
N TYR A 263 13.86 9.23 -2.99
CA TYR A 263 14.12 8.61 -1.67
C TYR A 263 15.62 8.46 -1.35
N SER A 264 16.53 9.14 -2.07
CA SER A 264 17.92 9.22 -1.64
C SER A 264 18.02 10.21 -0.46
N LEU A 265 18.12 9.68 0.75
CA LEU A 265 18.50 10.40 1.96
C LEU A 265 20.01 10.38 2.17
#